data_e043bd789bc13ebada0766037cbca677
#
_entry.id   e043bd789bc13ebada0766037cbca677
#
_cell.length_a   1.000
_cell.length_b   1.000
_cell.length_c   1.000
_cell.angle_alpha   90.00
_cell.angle_beta   90.00
_cell.angle_gamma   90.00
#
_symmetry.space_group_name_H-M   'P 1'
#
loop_
_entity.id
_entity.type
_entity.pdbx_description
1 polymer ?
#
loop_
_entity_poly.entity_id
_entity_poly.type
_entity_poly.pdbx_seq_one_letter_code
_entity_poly.pdbx_strand_id
1 'polypeptide(L)'
;VLVRPCMRPDGFSSMLNIWMGSDFDGAFAQYVKVPANEVFPIESSWTNAELGSIPCSYGSAENMVQRSRVTSGEHVLVAGASGGVGSAVVQLAKVRGATVTAIVGKSKMDEVLRIGADFVVDRDSDIVSELGEECFDVVIDNVGGPHFAEELNTLKRGGRFASSGAIGGPLVNLDLRTMYLKDLTLIG
;
A
#
# COMPACT_ATOMS: atom_id res chain seq x y z
N VAL A 1 5.66 12.48 -20.14
CA VAL A 1 6.41 11.28 -19.69
C VAL A 1 6.24 11.11 -18.20
N LEU A 2 6.33 9.88 -17.72
CA LEU A 2 6.51 9.53 -16.31
C LEU A 2 7.94 9.08 -16.08
N VAL A 3 8.47 9.38 -14.89
CA VAL A 3 9.81 8.94 -14.46
C VAL A 3 9.68 8.03 -13.26
N ARG A 4 10.35 6.88 -13.29
CA ARG A 4 10.38 5.98 -12.13
C ARG A 4 11.33 6.53 -11.06
N PRO A 5 10.84 6.84 -9.85
CA PRO A 5 11.67 7.47 -8.82
C PRO A 5 12.59 6.49 -8.09
N CYS A 6 12.24 5.21 -8.05
CA CYS A 6 13.07 4.13 -7.49
C CYS A 6 13.65 3.30 -8.62
N MET A 7 14.95 3.39 -8.83
CA MET A 7 15.65 2.80 -9.96
C MET A 7 16.47 1.60 -9.51
N ARG A 8 16.58 0.60 -10.39
CA ARG A 8 17.41 -0.58 -10.20
C ARG A 8 18.45 -0.65 -11.32
N PRO A 9 19.65 -0.03 -11.15
CA PRO A 9 20.63 0.11 -12.22
C PRO A 9 21.12 -1.25 -12.79
N ASP A 10 21.14 -2.28 -11.94
CA ASP A 10 21.55 -3.63 -12.30
C ASP A 10 20.38 -4.57 -12.64
N GLY A 11 19.19 -3.99 -12.90
CA GLY A 11 17.97 -4.74 -13.25
C GLY A 11 17.14 -5.19 -12.05
N PHE A 12 16.00 -5.82 -12.32
CA PHE A 12 15.01 -6.18 -11.29
C PHE A 12 15.49 -7.26 -10.30
N SER A 13 16.48 -8.05 -10.66
CA SER A 13 17.09 -9.05 -9.77
C SER A 13 18.08 -8.46 -8.76
N SER A 14 18.51 -7.22 -8.98
CA SER A 14 19.42 -6.53 -8.05
C SER A 14 18.69 -6.12 -6.78
N MET A 15 19.38 -6.25 -5.64
CA MET A 15 18.94 -5.70 -4.36
C MET A 15 19.28 -4.21 -4.22
N LEU A 16 20.08 -3.66 -5.14
CA LEU A 16 20.43 -2.25 -5.13
C LEU A 16 19.28 -1.41 -5.69
N ASN A 17 18.76 -0.52 -4.85
CA ASN A 17 17.80 0.51 -5.24
C ASN A 17 18.47 1.89 -5.12
N ILE A 18 18.23 2.73 -6.10
CA ILE A 18 18.65 4.14 -6.11
C ILE A 18 17.40 5.01 -6.16
N TRP A 19 17.30 5.97 -5.26
CA TRP A 19 16.13 6.83 -5.10
C TRP A 19 16.42 8.25 -5.57
N MET A 20 15.62 8.72 -6.53
CA MET A 20 15.63 10.13 -6.97
C MET A 20 15.22 11.04 -5.80
N GLY A 21 16.01 12.06 -5.55
CA GLY A 21 15.81 13.01 -4.44
C GLY A 21 16.43 12.58 -3.10
N SER A 22 17.05 11.38 -3.06
CA SER A 22 17.77 10.87 -1.89
C SER A 22 19.21 10.49 -2.25
N ASP A 23 19.41 9.60 -3.21
CA ASP A 23 20.75 9.15 -3.62
C ASP A 23 21.35 10.02 -4.73
N PHE A 24 20.53 10.75 -5.44
CA PHE A 24 20.91 11.74 -6.44
C PHE A 24 19.85 12.85 -6.54
N ASP A 25 20.12 13.91 -7.32
CA ASP A 25 19.25 15.07 -7.44
C ASP A 25 17.80 14.72 -7.78
N GLY A 26 16.87 15.36 -7.07
CA GLY A 26 15.42 15.18 -7.23
C GLY A 26 14.80 16.07 -8.32
N ALA A 27 13.47 16.05 -8.37
CA ALA A 27 12.66 16.73 -9.38
C ALA A 27 12.10 18.11 -8.93
N PHE A 28 12.50 18.64 -7.78
CA PHE A 28 12.14 20.01 -7.37
C PHE A 28 12.98 21.04 -8.13
N ALA A 29 12.87 21.05 -9.46
CA ALA A 29 13.63 21.88 -10.36
C ALA A 29 12.89 22.06 -11.70
N GLN A 30 13.30 23.02 -12.50
CA GLN A 30 12.78 23.19 -13.87
C GLN A 30 13.22 22.06 -14.80
N TYR A 31 14.35 21.45 -14.53
CA TYR A 31 14.93 20.33 -15.29
C TYR A 31 15.43 19.27 -14.34
N VAL A 32 15.26 18.01 -14.72
CA VAL A 32 15.80 16.85 -14.01
C VAL A 32 16.58 15.97 -14.99
N LYS A 33 17.74 15.46 -14.53
CA LYS A 33 18.53 14.51 -15.30
C LYS A 33 18.28 13.11 -14.78
N VAL A 34 17.81 12.22 -15.66
CA VAL A 34 17.51 10.82 -15.33
C VAL A 34 18.01 9.90 -16.46
N PRO A 35 18.29 8.61 -16.17
CA PRO A 35 18.57 7.62 -17.20
C PRO A 35 17.39 7.47 -18.17
N ALA A 36 17.66 7.37 -19.46
CA ALA A 36 16.62 7.31 -20.50
C ALA A 36 15.69 6.08 -20.37
N ASN A 37 16.21 4.96 -19.85
CA ASN A 37 15.44 3.75 -19.59
C ASN A 37 14.50 3.85 -18.39
N GLU A 38 14.56 4.93 -17.63
CA GLU A 38 13.65 5.23 -16.51
C GLU A 38 12.56 6.24 -16.89
N VAL A 39 12.49 6.62 -18.17
CA VAL A 39 11.53 7.57 -18.71
C VAL A 39 10.51 6.82 -19.56
N PHE A 40 9.24 6.94 -19.21
CA PHE A 40 8.14 6.24 -19.86
C PHE A 40 7.22 7.25 -20.57
N PRO A 41 7.11 7.16 -21.90
CA PRO A 41 6.13 7.95 -22.64
C PRO A 41 4.71 7.62 -22.16
N ILE A 42 3.88 8.64 -22.08
CA ILE A 42 2.46 8.47 -21.75
C ILE A 42 1.62 9.40 -22.61
N GLU A 43 0.55 8.86 -23.15
CA GLU A 43 -0.51 9.62 -23.80
C GLU A 43 -1.73 9.64 -22.89
N SER A 44 -2.09 10.81 -22.39
CA SER A 44 -3.18 10.97 -21.44
C SER A 44 -3.72 12.38 -21.50
N SER A 45 -5.02 12.55 -21.19
CA SER A 45 -5.67 13.83 -20.95
C SER A 45 -5.47 14.37 -19.52
N TRP A 46 -4.79 13.61 -18.67
CA TRP A 46 -4.53 14.02 -17.28
C TRP A 46 -3.55 15.19 -17.22
N THR A 47 -3.73 16.03 -16.22
CA THR A 47 -2.81 17.13 -15.95
C THR A 47 -1.44 16.61 -15.47
N ASN A 48 -0.41 17.44 -15.58
CA ASN A 48 0.92 17.12 -15.07
C ASN A 48 0.91 16.84 -13.55
N ALA A 49 0.04 17.49 -12.79
CA ALA A 49 -0.11 17.26 -11.36
C ALA A 49 -0.69 15.88 -11.06
N GLU A 50 -1.73 15.46 -11.78
CA GLU A 50 -2.31 14.12 -11.67
C GLU A 50 -1.28 13.05 -12.06
N LEU A 51 -0.60 13.21 -13.18
CA LEU A 51 0.46 12.30 -13.63
C LEU A 51 1.63 12.24 -12.64
N GLY A 52 2.03 13.38 -12.06
CA GLY A 52 3.10 13.46 -11.09
C GLY A 52 2.76 12.78 -9.74
N SER A 53 1.50 12.58 -9.42
CA SER A 53 1.06 11.88 -8.21
C SER A 53 1.21 10.35 -8.27
N ILE A 54 1.36 9.78 -9.49
CA ILE A 54 1.34 8.33 -9.71
C ILE A 54 2.64 7.63 -9.30
N PRO A 55 3.85 8.04 -9.73
CA PRO A 55 5.02 7.18 -9.66
C PRO A 55 5.39 6.69 -8.27
N CYS A 56 5.29 7.56 -7.26
CA CYS A 56 5.60 7.18 -5.88
C CYS A 56 4.48 6.34 -5.25
N SER A 57 3.26 6.85 -5.28
CA SER A 57 2.11 6.24 -4.59
C SER A 57 1.74 4.89 -5.19
N TYR A 58 1.56 4.83 -6.51
CA TYR A 58 1.18 3.59 -7.20
C TYR A 58 2.35 2.61 -7.29
N GLY A 59 3.59 3.08 -7.40
CA GLY A 59 4.77 2.20 -7.35
C GLY A 59 4.89 1.46 -6.03
N SER A 60 4.72 2.14 -4.91
CA SER A 60 4.71 1.53 -3.57
C SER A 60 3.51 0.60 -3.38
N ALA A 61 2.32 1.05 -3.79
CA ALA A 61 1.09 0.26 -3.70
C ALA A 61 1.19 -1.03 -4.52
N GLU A 62 1.62 -0.93 -5.78
CA GLU A 62 1.79 -2.08 -6.67
C GLU A 62 2.80 -3.10 -6.11
N ASN A 63 3.92 -2.63 -5.55
CA ASN A 63 4.90 -3.51 -4.92
C ASN A 63 4.27 -4.33 -3.78
N MET A 64 3.48 -3.72 -2.90
CA MET A 64 2.82 -4.45 -1.81
C MET A 64 1.75 -5.41 -2.32
N VAL A 65 0.87 -4.95 -3.22
CA VAL A 65 -0.23 -5.75 -3.79
C VAL A 65 0.33 -6.96 -4.55
N GLN A 66 1.40 -6.76 -5.33
CA GLN A 66 2.07 -7.82 -6.07
C GLN A 66 2.79 -8.82 -5.15
N ARG A 67 3.56 -8.34 -4.17
CA ARG A 67 4.30 -9.21 -3.25
C ARG A 67 3.39 -9.97 -2.30
N SER A 68 2.26 -9.38 -1.91
CA SER A 68 1.20 -10.05 -1.16
C SER A 68 0.38 -11.00 -2.03
N ARG A 69 0.62 -11.03 -3.35
CA ARG A 69 -0.08 -11.91 -4.30
C ARG A 69 -1.60 -11.76 -4.21
N VAL A 70 -2.08 -10.52 -4.12
CA VAL A 70 -3.54 -10.26 -4.12
C VAL A 70 -4.16 -10.78 -5.41
N THR A 71 -5.21 -11.60 -5.27
CA THR A 71 -5.94 -12.21 -6.37
C THR A 71 -7.45 -12.01 -6.26
N SER A 72 -8.15 -12.34 -7.34
CA SER A 72 -9.61 -12.24 -7.41
C SER A 72 -10.29 -13.11 -6.35
N GLY A 73 -11.32 -12.55 -5.72
CA GLY A 73 -12.11 -13.21 -4.68
C GLY A 73 -11.53 -13.12 -3.27
N GLU A 74 -10.33 -12.59 -3.10
CA GLU A 74 -9.76 -12.36 -1.78
C GLU A 74 -10.34 -11.13 -1.10
N HIS A 75 -10.31 -11.12 0.21
CA HIS A 75 -10.70 -9.99 1.05
C HIS A 75 -9.45 -9.27 1.56
N VAL A 76 -9.31 -8.00 1.21
CA VAL A 76 -8.15 -7.16 1.52
C VAL A 76 -8.54 -6.07 2.49
N LEU A 77 -7.81 -5.97 3.61
CA LEU A 77 -7.90 -4.84 4.54
C LEU A 77 -6.80 -3.83 4.21
N VAL A 78 -7.16 -2.56 4.10
CA VAL A 78 -6.22 -1.48 3.77
C VAL A 78 -6.22 -0.43 4.88
N ALA A 79 -5.11 -0.32 5.62
CA ALA A 79 -4.92 0.74 6.59
C ALA A 79 -4.32 1.99 5.95
N GLY A 80 -4.78 3.17 6.40
CA GLY A 80 -4.37 4.45 5.81
C GLY A 80 -4.90 4.70 4.40
N ALA A 81 -6.07 4.16 4.10
CA ALA A 81 -6.66 4.12 2.76
C ALA A 81 -6.93 5.48 2.10
N SER A 82 -6.99 6.58 2.87
CA SER A 82 -7.16 7.93 2.33
C SER A 82 -5.85 8.61 1.92
N GLY A 83 -4.69 8.02 2.24
CA GLY A 83 -3.38 8.50 1.83
C GLY A 83 -3.04 8.12 0.38
N GLY A 84 -1.99 8.71 -0.19
CA GLY A 84 -1.60 8.45 -1.58
C GLY A 84 -1.37 6.97 -1.89
N VAL A 85 -0.60 6.27 -1.05
CA VAL A 85 -0.34 4.84 -1.22
C VAL A 85 -1.59 4.01 -0.92
N GLY A 86 -2.29 4.28 0.19
CA GLY A 86 -3.47 3.51 0.57
C GLY A 86 -4.60 3.60 -0.46
N SER A 87 -4.86 4.80 -1.01
CA SER A 87 -5.87 4.98 -2.07
C SER A 87 -5.49 4.24 -3.37
N ALA A 88 -4.20 4.20 -3.69
CA ALA A 88 -3.71 3.41 -4.82
C ALA A 88 -3.87 1.90 -4.55
N VAL A 89 -3.60 1.42 -3.33
CA VAL A 89 -3.83 0.02 -2.94
C VAL A 89 -5.30 -0.37 -3.12
N VAL A 90 -6.24 0.47 -2.65
CA VAL A 90 -7.69 0.24 -2.84
C VAL A 90 -7.99 -0.01 -4.32
N GLN A 91 -7.58 0.91 -5.19
CA GLN A 91 -7.86 0.81 -6.62
C GLN A 91 -7.19 -0.41 -7.27
N LEU A 92 -5.93 -0.67 -6.96
CA LEU A 92 -5.17 -1.79 -7.53
C LEU A 92 -5.70 -3.16 -7.06
N ALA A 93 -6.14 -3.26 -5.80
CA ALA A 93 -6.79 -4.47 -5.28
C ALA A 93 -8.15 -4.70 -5.98
N LYS A 94 -8.93 -3.64 -6.20
CA LYS A 94 -10.20 -3.72 -6.95
C LYS A 94 -9.97 -4.16 -8.40
N VAL A 95 -8.97 -3.64 -9.10
CA VAL A 95 -8.61 -4.08 -10.46
C VAL A 95 -8.26 -5.57 -10.49
N ARG A 96 -7.71 -6.13 -9.41
CA ARG A 96 -7.44 -7.57 -9.27
C ARG A 96 -8.67 -8.41 -8.92
N GLY A 97 -9.82 -7.79 -8.70
CA GLY A 97 -11.07 -8.47 -8.35
C GLY A 97 -11.20 -8.84 -6.88
N ALA A 98 -10.45 -8.19 -6.01
CA ALA A 98 -10.57 -8.35 -4.56
C ALA A 98 -11.76 -7.57 -4.00
N THR A 99 -12.27 -8.00 -2.85
CA THR A 99 -13.15 -7.22 -1.98
C THR A 99 -12.27 -6.40 -1.04
N VAL A 100 -12.51 -5.09 -0.93
CA VAL A 100 -11.68 -4.16 -0.17
C VAL A 100 -12.43 -3.56 0.98
N THR A 101 -11.92 -3.75 2.19
CA THR A 101 -12.30 -3.01 3.40
C THR A 101 -11.20 -2.00 3.73
N ALA A 102 -11.55 -0.76 3.98
CA ALA A 102 -10.60 0.32 4.19
C ALA A 102 -10.74 0.92 5.60
N ILE A 103 -9.62 1.00 6.32
CA ILE A 103 -9.52 1.72 7.59
C ILE A 103 -9.17 3.18 7.29
N VAL A 104 -10.03 4.10 7.73
CA VAL A 104 -9.92 5.52 7.37
C VAL A 104 -10.61 6.41 8.41
N GLY A 105 -10.19 7.66 8.54
CA GLY A 105 -10.91 8.63 9.40
C GLY A 105 -12.28 8.98 8.84
N LYS A 106 -13.26 9.20 9.73
CA LYS A 106 -14.68 9.46 9.41
C LYS A 106 -14.91 10.45 8.27
N SER A 107 -14.16 11.56 8.26
CA SER A 107 -14.32 12.61 7.24
C SER A 107 -13.90 12.21 5.83
N LYS A 108 -13.26 11.05 5.66
CA LYS A 108 -12.73 10.55 4.38
C LYS A 108 -13.42 9.28 3.87
N MET A 109 -14.40 8.76 4.60
CA MET A 109 -15.08 7.51 4.26
C MET A 109 -15.72 7.56 2.88
N ASP A 110 -16.49 8.63 2.59
CA ASP A 110 -17.16 8.78 1.29
C ASP A 110 -16.17 8.89 0.12
N GLU A 111 -15.01 9.50 0.35
CA GLU A 111 -13.96 9.58 -0.68
C GLU A 111 -13.39 8.20 -0.99
N VAL A 112 -13.15 7.40 0.05
CA VAL A 112 -12.55 6.07 -0.09
C VAL A 112 -13.55 5.08 -0.70
N LEU A 113 -14.83 5.17 -0.38
CA LEU A 113 -15.89 4.43 -1.08
C LEU A 113 -15.96 4.80 -2.56
N ARG A 114 -15.87 6.09 -2.90
CA ARG A 114 -15.91 6.55 -4.30
C ARG A 114 -14.74 6.05 -5.15
N ILE A 115 -13.57 5.80 -4.56
CA ILE A 115 -12.41 5.25 -5.29
C ILE A 115 -12.43 3.72 -5.37
N GLY A 116 -13.44 3.06 -4.81
CA GLY A 116 -13.71 1.66 -5.02
C GLY A 116 -13.62 0.73 -3.80
N ALA A 117 -13.43 1.23 -2.59
CA ALA A 117 -13.59 0.38 -1.40
C ALA A 117 -15.03 -0.13 -1.30
N ASP A 118 -15.20 -1.40 -0.94
CA ASP A 118 -16.53 -2.00 -0.74
C ASP A 118 -17.06 -1.66 0.66
N PHE A 119 -16.17 -1.58 1.64
CA PHE A 119 -16.49 -1.26 3.04
C PHE A 119 -15.46 -0.29 3.61
N VAL A 120 -15.91 0.51 4.58
CA VAL A 120 -15.05 1.42 5.33
C VAL A 120 -15.29 1.27 6.83
N VAL A 121 -14.21 1.39 7.61
CA VAL A 121 -14.21 1.34 9.07
C VAL A 121 -13.49 2.56 9.60
N ASP A 122 -13.99 3.11 10.70
CA ASP A 122 -13.33 4.23 11.36
C ASP A 122 -12.01 3.78 12.00
N ARG A 123 -10.93 4.49 11.70
CA ARG A 123 -9.62 4.23 12.31
C ARG A 123 -9.60 4.38 13.85
N ASP A 124 -10.57 5.10 14.41
CA ASP A 124 -10.67 5.35 15.84
C ASP A 124 -11.57 4.31 16.56
N SER A 125 -12.08 3.30 15.83
CA SER A 125 -12.87 2.20 16.38
C SER A 125 -11.97 1.00 16.76
N ASP A 126 -12.56 0.07 17.52
CA ASP A 126 -11.96 -1.25 17.77
C ASP A 126 -12.13 -2.11 16.52
N ILE A 127 -11.03 -2.27 15.78
CA ILE A 127 -11.00 -2.93 14.48
C ILE A 127 -11.48 -4.38 14.56
N VAL A 128 -11.03 -5.13 15.59
CA VAL A 128 -11.41 -6.53 15.76
C VAL A 128 -12.88 -6.68 16.12
N SER A 129 -13.41 -5.79 16.97
CA SER A 129 -14.82 -5.80 17.34
C SER A 129 -15.74 -5.49 16.15
N GLU A 130 -15.33 -4.59 15.26
CA GLU A 130 -16.15 -4.23 14.09
C GLU A 130 -16.01 -5.22 12.92
N LEU A 131 -14.84 -5.73 12.68
CA LEU A 131 -14.54 -6.55 11.50
C LEU A 131 -14.54 -8.06 11.79
N GLY A 132 -14.28 -8.44 13.04
CA GLY A 132 -14.08 -9.84 13.44
C GLY A 132 -12.64 -10.31 13.28
N GLU A 133 -12.38 -11.49 13.82
CA GLU A 133 -11.12 -12.21 13.64
C GLU A 133 -11.16 -13.09 12.39
N GLU A 134 -9.99 -13.33 11.78
CA GLU A 134 -9.81 -14.25 10.65
C GLU A 134 -10.72 -13.98 9.44
N CYS A 135 -10.95 -12.71 9.11
CA CYS A 135 -11.84 -12.28 8.03
C CYS A 135 -11.10 -11.94 6.73
N PHE A 136 -9.80 -11.60 6.80
CA PHE A 136 -9.05 -11.08 5.66
C PHE A 136 -7.96 -12.04 5.21
N ASP A 137 -7.80 -12.13 3.89
CA ASP A 137 -6.72 -12.89 3.25
C ASP A 137 -5.41 -12.09 3.22
N VAL A 138 -5.54 -10.77 3.08
CA VAL A 138 -4.41 -9.83 3.02
C VAL A 138 -4.71 -8.58 3.84
N VAL A 139 -3.71 -8.11 4.58
CA VAL A 139 -3.69 -6.76 5.16
C VAL A 139 -2.55 -5.98 4.51
N ILE A 140 -2.85 -4.77 4.05
CA ILE A 140 -1.85 -3.83 3.54
C ILE A 140 -1.89 -2.58 4.41
N ASP A 141 -0.85 -2.41 5.20
CA ASP A 141 -0.73 -1.35 6.19
C ASP A 141 0.34 -0.31 5.79
N ASN A 142 -0.05 0.95 5.79
CA ASN A 142 0.82 2.10 5.55
C ASN A 142 0.93 3.01 6.79
N VAL A 143 0.40 2.57 7.91
CA VAL A 143 0.28 3.35 9.14
C VAL A 143 1.21 2.84 10.24
N GLY A 144 1.22 1.53 10.47
CA GLY A 144 1.90 0.92 11.62
C GLY A 144 1.29 1.37 12.94
N GLY A 145 2.11 1.38 14.00
CA GLY A 145 1.70 1.87 15.31
C GLY A 145 0.78 0.92 16.07
N PRO A 146 -0.18 1.44 16.88
CA PRO A 146 -0.89 0.64 17.87
C PRO A 146 -1.85 -0.41 17.30
N HIS A 147 -2.39 -0.21 16.11
CA HIS A 147 -3.37 -1.13 15.50
C HIS A 147 -2.74 -2.38 14.86
N PHE A 148 -1.43 -2.44 14.74
CA PHE A 148 -0.71 -3.56 14.11
C PHE A 148 -1.14 -4.95 14.64
N ALA A 149 -1.24 -5.10 15.96
CA ALA A 149 -1.63 -6.38 16.57
C ALA A 149 -3.09 -6.75 16.26
N GLU A 150 -3.99 -5.77 16.25
CA GLU A 150 -5.40 -5.94 15.88
C GLU A 150 -5.52 -6.37 14.40
N GLU A 151 -4.79 -5.71 13.52
CA GLU A 151 -4.76 -6.03 12.10
C GLU A 151 -4.27 -7.47 11.84
N LEU A 152 -3.25 -7.94 12.57
CA LEU A 152 -2.81 -9.35 12.49
C LEU A 152 -3.90 -10.33 12.97
N ASN A 153 -4.72 -9.93 13.96
CA ASN A 153 -5.81 -10.76 14.44
C ASN A 153 -6.95 -10.89 13.41
N THR A 154 -7.14 -9.90 12.56
CA THR A 154 -8.13 -9.96 11.47
C THR A 154 -7.73 -10.91 10.33
N LEU A 155 -6.44 -11.27 10.20
CA LEU A 155 -5.95 -12.17 9.17
C LEU A 155 -6.39 -13.61 9.38
N LYS A 156 -6.85 -14.25 8.32
CA LYS A 156 -7.07 -15.68 8.25
C LYS A 156 -5.76 -16.46 8.41
N ARG A 157 -5.89 -17.76 8.66
CA ARG A 157 -4.73 -18.67 8.61
C ARG A 157 -4.14 -18.67 7.20
N GLY A 158 -2.80 -18.60 7.11
CA GLY A 158 -2.09 -18.43 5.84
C GLY A 158 -2.18 -17.02 5.25
N GLY A 159 -2.72 -16.07 6.03
CA GLY A 159 -2.87 -14.67 5.61
C GLY A 159 -1.53 -13.96 5.44
N ARG A 160 -1.57 -12.83 4.74
CA ARG A 160 -0.37 -12.05 4.39
C ARG A 160 -0.54 -10.61 4.84
N PHE A 161 0.47 -10.12 5.53
CA PHE A 161 0.57 -8.72 5.98
C PHE A 161 1.69 -8.03 5.20
N ALA A 162 1.41 -6.91 4.56
CA ALA A 162 2.43 -6.10 3.90
C ALA A 162 2.44 -4.68 4.44
N SER A 163 3.63 -4.14 4.71
CA SER A 163 3.79 -2.76 5.16
C SER A 163 4.85 -2.02 4.35
N SER A 164 4.57 -0.76 4.03
CA SER A 164 5.54 0.17 3.42
C SER A 164 5.55 1.55 4.08
N GLY A 165 4.90 1.70 5.22
CA GLY A 165 4.82 2.96 5.94
C GLY A 165 4.63 2.75 7.44
N ALA A 166 5.00 3.76 8.23
CA ALA A 166 4.94 3.71 9.67
C ALA A 166 4.63 5.10 10.27
N ILE A 167 3.69 5.83 9.67
CA ILE A 167 3.35 7.20 10.10
C ILE A 167 2.69 7.21 11.49
N GLY A 168 2.03 6.12 11.89
CA GLY A 168 1.44 5.93 13.22
C GLY A 168 2.46 5.46 14.28
N GLY A 169 3.68 5.12 13.86
CA GLY A 169 4.78 4.68 14.72
C GLY A 169 5.52 3.47 14.15
N PRO A 170 6.87 3.49 14.18
CA PRO A 170 7.68 2.42 13.59
C PRO A 170 7.86 1.21 14.51
N LEU A 171 7.57 1.36 15.80
CA LEU A 171 7.72 0.29 16.79
C LEU A 171 6.36 -0.34 17.07
N VAL A 172 6.26 -1.65 16.84
CA VAL A 172 5.04 -2.43 17.00
C VAL A 172 5.29 -3.67 17.85
N ASN A 173 4.26 -4.15 18.53
CA ASN A 173 4.32 -5.39 19.29
C ASN A 173 3.82 -6.56 18.44
N LEU A 174 4.69 -7.55 18.19
CA LEU A 174 4.35 -8.78 17.50
C LEU A 174 4.23 -9.94 18.51
N ASP A 175 3.03 -10.49 18.66
CA ASP A 175 2.88 -11.79 19.31
C ASP A 175 3.28 -12.90 18.31
N LEU A 176 4.41 -13.54 18.58
CA LEU A 176 4.92 -14.62 17.73
C LEU A 176 3.94 -15.80 17.64
N ARG A 177 3.10 -16.02 18.67
CA ARG A 177 2.08 -17.09 18.65
C ARG A 177 1.05 -16.80 17.58
N THR A 178 0.56 -15.56 17.46
CA THR A 178 -0.34 -15.16 16.39
C THR A 178 0.28 -15.44 15.02
N MET A 179 1.55 -15.07 14.86
CA MET A 179 2.26 -15.28 13.60
C MET A 179 2.38 -16.75 13.22
N TYR A 180 2.95 -17.60 14.12
CA TYR A 180 3.22 -19.00 13.73
C TYR A 180 2.00 -19.91 13.82
N LEU A 181 1.03 -19.66 14.72
CA LEU A 181 -0.18 -20.47 14.81
C LEU A 181 -1.14 -20.22 13.66
N LYS A 182 -1.15 -19.01 13.11
CA LYS A 182 -1.92 -18.67 11.92
C LYS A 182 -1.14 -18.85 10.63
N ASP A 183 0.13 -19.24 10.65
CA ASP A 183 0.99 -19.38 9.47
C ASP A 183 1.03 -18.10 8.62
N LEU A 184 1.26 -16.95 9.28
CA LEU A 184 1.23 -15.65 8.61
C LEU A 184 2.54 -15.36 7.88
N THR A 185 2.42 -14.69 6.72
CA THR A 185 3.55 -14.13 5.98
C THR A 185 3.60 -12.61 6.19
N LEU A 186 4.72 -12.10 6.72
CA LEU A 186 4.97 -10.67 6.87
C LEU A 186 5.93 -10.19 5.77
N ILE A 187 5.57 -9.08 5.11
CA ILE A 187 6.24 -8.54 3.91
C ILE A 187 6.55 -7.05 4.16
N GLY A 188 7.82 -6.65 3.91
CA GLY A 188 8.26 -5.27 3.95
C GLY A 188 8.90 -4.81 2.65
#